data_c02c885c7ea73089301c25726374432a
#
_entry.id   c02c885c7ea73089301c25726374432a
#
_cell.length_a   1.000
_cell.length_b   1.000
_cell.length_c   1.000
_cell.angle_alpha   90.00
_cell.angle_beta   90.00
_cell.angle_gamma   90.00
#
_symmetry.space_group_name_H-M   'P 1'
#
loop_
_entity.id
_entity.type
_entity.pdbx_description
1 polymer ?
#
loop_
_entity_poly.entity_id
_entity_poly.type
_entity_poly.pdbx_seq_one_letter_code
_entity_poly.pdbx_strand_id
1 'polypeptide(L)'
;DTGVASFECTVSFEKSEQRQLQEVVKAGNYILRSNGDEKEFYTIIDSELDIDDQEIYLYAEDAGLDLLNDIAQAFEATEAYPIKWYVEKWTEDSGFEIGINEIPDLSRKLKWEGETTVTERLASVATQFDNAEISYTFDIDKLQVIHKYINIHKKRGKDTGEVFRINKNLNNIVIKSSVANLATALYVTGGTLEGQEDPITLAGYKYDDGDFYVSGKYLKSRKAVKKWSRYLSETGTGEGHIEKTYSFDTTSQKELCAHAVTELKKICDTEVNYEVDIAELPPTAKIGDRINLVDDNGELYLSARILKLEISIAKDSQKATLGEYLIKSSGISDKVQALASQFAELAKNRVYYTWIVYADDENGNGIRLEPEGKAYVGIAANRKTIEPDLTDPT
;
A
#
# COMPACT_ATOMS: atom_id res chain seq x y z
N ASP A 1 -4.69 4.23 -4.65
CA ASP A 1 -4.64 2.84 -5.09
C ASP A 1 -5.55 2.67 -6.31
N THR A 2 -4.99 2.29 -7.44
CA THR A 2 -5.67 2.05 -8.72
C THR A 2 -5.78 0.55 -9.00
N GLY A 3 -5.86 -0.26 -7.94
CA GLY A 3 -5.97 -1.71 -8.06
C GLY A 3 -7.18 -2.11 -8.89
N VAL A 4 -6.94 -2.92 -9.91
CA VAL A 4 -7.95 -3.57 -10.72
C VAL A 4 -8.60 -4.66 -9.87
N ALA A 5 -9.93 -4.74 -9.85
CA ALA A 5 -10.62 -5.84 -9.20
C ALA A 5 -10.49 -7.11 -10.04
N SER A 6 -10.33 -8.25 -9.40
CA SER A 6 -10.24 -9.54 -10.08
C SER A 6 -11.32 -10.50 -9.59
N PHE A 7 -11.68 -11.43 -10.45
CA PHE A 7 -12.62 -12.50 -10.16
C PHE A 7 -12.03 -13.83 -10.65
N GLU A 8 -12.08 -14.85 -9.82
CA GLU A 8 -11.68 -16.19 -10.17
C GLU A 8 -12.68 -17.23 -9.69
N CYS A 9 -12.92 -18.24 -10.49
CA CYS A 9 -13.71 -19.39 -10.07
C CYS A 9 -13.37 -20.63 -10.88
N THR A 10 -13.76 -21.78 -10.33
CA THR A 10 -13.80 -23.06 -11.03
C THR A 10 -15.24 -23.45 -11.23
N VAL A 11 -15.60 -23.80 -12.45
CA VAL A 11 -16.95 -24.25 -12.85
C VAL A 11 -16.87 -25.73 -13.20
N SER A 12 -17.50 -26.58 -12.39
CA SER A 12 -17.66 -28.00 -12.72
C SER A 12 -18.83 -28.19 -13.70
N PHE A 13 -18.72 -29.15 -14.61
CA PHE A 13 -19.72 -29.38 -15.66
C PHE A 13 -19.96 -30.85 -15.93
N GLU A 14 -21.14 -31.16 -16.51
CA GLU A 14 -21.40 -32.48 -17.09
C GLU A 14 -20.88 -32.53 -18.53
N LYS A 15 -20.48 -33.73 -19.00
CA LYS A 15 -19.95 -33.92 -20.39
C LYS A 15 -20.83 -33.36 -21.48
N SER A 16 -22.14 -33.36 -21.26
CA SER A 16 -23.13 -32.79 -22.20
C SER A 16 -23.03 -31.25 -22.32
N GLU A 17 -22.52 -30.59 -21.30
CA GLU A 17 -22.45 -29.13 -21.20
C GLU A 17 -21.09 -28.58 -21.63
N GLN A 18 -20.06 -29.43 -21.72
CA GLN A 18 -18.68 -29.06 -21.97
C GLN A 18 -18.53 -28.04 -23.11
N ARG A 19 -19.11 -28.34 -24.26
CA ARG A 19 -18.97 -27.47 -25.44
C ARG A 19 -19.61 -26.10 -25.23
N GLN A 20 -20.77 -26.05 -24.61
CA GLN A 20 -21.45 -24.81 -24.32
C GLN A 20 -20.65 -23.95 -23.34
N LEU A 21 -20.14 -24.56 -22.26
CA LEU A 21 -19.35 -23.86 -21.26
C LEU A 21 -18.02 -23.36 -21.82
N GLN A 22 -17.34 -24.15 -22.64
CA GLN A 22 -16.12 -23.70 -23.33
C GLN A 22 -16.32 -22.42 -24.15
N GLU A 23 -17.47 -22.30 -24.82
CA GLU A 23 -17.77 -21.09 -25.60
C GLU A 23 -18.13 -19.90 -24.71
N VAL A 24 -18.79 -20.14 -23.58
CA VAL A 24 -19.21 -19.09 -22.66
C VAL A 24 -18.03 -18.61 -21.79
N VAL A 25 -17.17 -19.51 -21.33
CA VAL A 25 -16.04 -19.24 -20.42
C VAL A 25 -14.74 -19.00 -21.18
N LYS A 26 -14.82 -18.61 -22.42
CA LYS A 26 -13.66 -18.36 -23.27
C LYS A 26 -12.97 -17.06 -22.91
N ALA A 27 -11.62 -17.07 -22.94
CA ALA A 27 -10.83 -15.84 -22.79
C ALA A 27 -11.27 -14.78 -23.82
N GLY A 28 -11.44 -13.55 -23.33
CA GLY A 28 -12.00 -12.42 -24.10
C GLY A 28 -13.52 -12.27 -23.96
N ASN A 29 -14.23 -13.22 -23.36
CA ASN A 29 -15.63 -13.05 -23.00
C ASN A 29 -15.75 -12.27 -21.68
N TYR A 30 -16.99 -11.90 -21.33
CA TYR A 30 -17.27 -11.02 -20.21
C TYR A 30 -18.07 -11.70 -19.12
N ILE A 31 -17.85 -11.29 -17.88
CA ILE A 31 -18.66 -11.65 -16.73
C ILE A 31 -19.35 -10.39 -16.21
N LEU A 32 -20.68 -10.44 -16.16
CA LEU A 32 -21.49 -9.40 -15.55
C LEU A 32 -22.04 -9.94 -14.24
N ARG A 33 -21.74 -9.26 -13.14
CA ARG A 33 -22.21 -9.61 -11.80
C ARG A 33 -23.01 -8.47 -11.21
N SER A 34 -24.13 -8.80 -10.59
CA SER A 34 -24.94 -7.86 -9.84
C SER A 34 -25.03 -8.30 -8.39
N ASN A 35 -24.60 -7.46 -7.47
CA ASN A 35 -24.69 -7.67 -6.03
C ASN A 35 -25.42 -6.47 -5.41
N GLY A 36 -26.74 -6.57 -5.32
CA GLY A 36 -27.59 -5.43 -4.94
C GLY A 36 -27.46 -4.28 -5.93
N ASP A 37 -27.08 -3.11 -5.44
CA ASP A 37 -26.89 -1.91 -6.27
C ASP A 37 -25.52 -1.87 -6.96
N GLU A 38 -24.60 -2.76 -6.58
CA GLU A 38 -23.28 -2.83 -7.19
C GLU A 38 -23.32 -3.68 -8.46
N LYS A 39 -22.77 -3.12 -9.51
CA LYS A 39 -22.64 -3.76 -10.81
C LYS A 39 -21.15 -3.96 -11.10
N GLU A 40 -20.79 -5.18 -11.41
CA GLU A 40 -19.41 -5.55 -11.71
C GLU A 40 -19.32 -6.07 -13.14
N PHE A 41 -18.26 -5.69 -13.81
CA PHE A 41 -17.96 -6.06 -15.18
C PHE A 41 -16.52 -6.50 -15.29
N TYR A 42 -16.29 -7.75 -15.69
CA TYR A 42 -14.98 -8.36 -15.81
C TYR A 42 -14.78 -8.91 -17.20
N THR A 43 -13.54 -8.85 -17.69
CA THR A 43 -13.08 -9.54 -18.90
C THR A 43 -12.35 -10.81 -18.49
N ILE A 44 -12.71 -11.95 -19.05
CA ILE A 44 -12.01 -13.21 -18.83
C ILE A 44 -10.64 -13.15 -19.51
N ILE A 45 -9.58 -13.21 -18.72
CA ILE A 45 -8.20 -13.15 -19.18
C ILE A 45 -7.68 -14.55 -19.50
N ASP A 46 -7.86 -15.45 -18.53
CA ASP A 46 -7.42 -16.84 -18.65
C ASP A 46 -8.58 -17.80 -18.41
N SER A 47 -8.57 -18.89 -19.16
CA SER A 47 -9.51 -19.99 -19.01
C SER A 47 -8.78 -21.30 -19.26
N GLU A 48 -8.82 -22.20 -18.30
CA GLU A 48 -8.18 -23.51 -18.32
C GLU A 48 -9.23 -24.62 -18.19
N LEU A 49 -9.28 -25.52 -19.17
CA LEU A 49 -10.19 -26.66 -19.18
C LEU A 49 -9.46 -27.92 -18.73
N ASP A 50 -9.89 -28.51 -17.65
CA ASP A 50 -9.56 -29.88 -17.25
C ASP A 50 -10.67 -30.83 -17.70
N ILE A 51 -10.32 -31.70 -18.67
CA ILE A 51 -11.27 -32.64 -19.25
C ILE A 51 -11.49 -33.84 -18.34
N ASP A 52 -10.46 -34.25 -17.59
CA ASP A 52 -10.50 -35.43 -16.73
C ASP A 52 -11.33 -35.13 -15.48
N ASP A 53 -11.09 -33.97 -14.85
CA ASP A 53 -11.85 -33.51 -13.69
C ASP A 53 -13.18 -32.86 -14.02
N GLN A 54 -13.45 -32.59 -15.30
CA GLN A 54 -14.64 -31.92 -15.81
C GLN A 54 -14.84 -30.54 -15.18
N GLU A 55 -13.78 -29.76 -15.15
CA GLU A 55 -13.75 -28.42 -14.57
C GLU A 55 -13.16 -27.40 -15.56
N ILE A 56 -13.67 -26.17 -15.49
CA ILE A 56 -13.05 -25.00 -16.15
C ILE A 56 -12.71 -24.00 -15.06
N TYR A 57 -11.41 -23.74 -14.90
CA TYR A 57 -10.93 -22.59 -14.14
C TYR A 57 -10.94 -21.36 -15.02
N LEU A 58 -11.32 -20.21 -14.46
CA LEU A 58 -11.22 -18.92 -15.10
C LEU A 58 -10.67 -17.86 -14.15
N TYR A 59 -9.91 -16.95 -14.73
CA TYR A 59 -9.46 -15.70 -14.11
C TYR A 59 -9.92 -14.53 -14.96
N ALA A 60 -10.52 -13.51 -14.32
CA ALA A 60 -11.02 -12.33 -14.97
C ALA A 60 -10.67 -11.05 -14.20
N GLU A 61 -10.53 -9.95 -14.91
CA GLU A 61 -10.23 -8.63 -14.34
C GLU A 61 -11.29 -7.62 -14.78
N ASP A 62 -11.51 -6.58 -13.98
CA ASP A 62 -12.45 -5.52 -14.32
C ASP A 62 -11.95 -4.66 -15.50
N ALA A 63 -12.79 -3.75 -15.97
CA ALA A 63 -12.50 -2.94 -17.16
C ALA A 63 -11.29 -1.99 -17.02
N GLY A 64 -10.67 -1.89 -15.84
CA GLY A 64 -9.35 -1.25 -15.70
C GLY A 64 -8.29 -1.91 -16.57
N LEU A 65 -8.50 -3.20 -16.95
CA LEU A 65 -7.66 -3.90 -17.92
C LEU A 65 -7.61 -3.21 -19.29
N ASP A 66 -8.72 -2.69 -19.79
CA ASP A 66 -8.76 -1.98 -21.06
C ASP A 66 -7.71 -0.84 -21.08
N LEU A 67 -7.57 -0.14 -19.96
CA LEU A 67 -6.62 0.96 -19.78
C LEU A 67 -5.17 0.49 -19.58
N LEU A 68 -4.95 -0.75 -19.18
CA LEU A 68 -3.60 -1.35 -19.09
C LEU A 68 -2.97 -1.54 -20.48
N ASN A 69 -3.79 -1.80 -21.47
CA ASN A 69 -3.33 -2.06 -22.83
C ASN A 69 -3.10 -0.79 -23.66
N ASP A 70 -3.57 0.35 -23.19
CA ASP A 70 -3.37 1.63 -23.84
C ASP A 70 -2.07 2.30 -23.38
N ILE A 71 -1.41 3.03 -24.30
CA ILE A 71 -0.13 3.69 -24.07
C ILE A 71 -0.34 5.18 -23.90
N ALA A 72 0.05 5.70 -22.74
CA ALA A 72 0.17 7.11 -22.45
C ALA A 72 1.58 7.60 -22.81
N GLN A 73 1.68 8.43 -23.82
CA GLN A 73 2.94 8.98 -24.31
C GLN A 73 3.47 10.09 -23.39
N ALA A 74 4.73 10.51 -23.63
CA ALA A 74 5.29 11.70 -23.02
C ALA A 74 4.41 12.92 -23.28
N PHE A 75 4.24 13.76 -22.28
CA PHE A 75 3.37 14.93 -22.38
C PHE A 75 3.83 16.04 -21.44
N GLU A 76 3.75 17.27 -21.88
CA GLU A 76 3.97 18.46 -21.08
C GLU A 76 2.77 19.41 -21.21
N ALA A 77 2.15 19.72 -20.08
CA ALA A 77 1.03 20.65 -20.03
C ALA A 77 1.49 22.07 -20.35
N THR A 78 0.75 22.79 -21.14
CA THR A 78 1.02 24.22 -21.46
C THR A 78 0.61 25.13 -20.30
N GLU A 79 -0.43 24.77 -19.57
CA GLU A 79 -0.97 25.48 -18.42
C GLU A 79 -1.46 24.50 -17.35
N ALA A 80 -1.97 25.00 -16.23
CA ALA A 80 -2.54 24.18 -15.18
C ALA A 80 -3.95 23.72 -15.57
N TYR A 81 -4.14 22.39 -15.69
CA TYR A 81 -5.44 21.77 -15.99
C TYR A 81 -6.02 21.07 -14.76
N PRO A 82 -7.35 20.95 -14.64
CA PRO A 82 -8.01 20.16 -13.61
C PRO A 82 -7.77 18.66 -13.82
N ILE A 83 -7.90 17.86 -12.76
CA ILE A 83 -7.68 16.40 -12.82
C ILE A 83 -8.56 15.74 -13.88
N LYS A 84 -9.83 16.18 -14.01
CA LYS A 84 -10.76 15.68 -15.02
C LYS A 84 -10.15 15.76 -16.42
N TRP A 85 -9.51 16.88 -16.78
CA TRP A 85 -8.91 17.09 -18.09
C TRP A 85 -7.82 16.05 -18.39
N TYR A 86 -6.96 15.76 -17.39
CA TYR A 86 -5.91 14.75 -17.55
C TYR A 86 -6.49 13.35 -17.70
N VAL A 87 -7.52 13.01 -16.92
CA VAL A 87 -8.17 11.70 -17.03
C VAL A 87 -8.81 11.56 -18.41
N GLU A 88 -9.62 12.51 -18.85
CA GLU A 88 -10.27 12.51 -20.17
C GLU A 88 -9.26 12.42 -21.31
N LYS A 89 -8.16 13.18 -21.23
CA LYS A 89 -7.09 13.13 -22.23
C LYS A 89 -6.51 11.73 -22.44
N TRP A 90 -6.27 10.99 -21.35
CA TRP A 90 -5.65 9.67 -21.45
C TRP A 90 -6.65 8.54 -21.68
N THR A 91 -7.95 8.81 -21.59
CA THR A 91 -9.01 7.82 -21.75
C THR A 91 -9.98 8.14 -22.90
N GLU A 92 -9.59 9.04 -23.81
CA GLU A 92 -10.45 9.59 -24.87
C GLU A 92 -11.12 8.48 -25.72
N ASP A 93 -10.36 7.44 -26.09
CA ASP A 93 -10.85 6.34 -26.93
C ASP A 93 -11.27 5.09 -26.15
N SER A 94 -11.24 5.12 -24.83
CA SER A 94 -11.51 3.95 -23.97
C SER A 94 -13.00 3.67 -23.73
N GLY A 95 -13.86 4.63 -24.06
CA GLY A 95 -15.29 4.58 -23.77
C GLY A 95 -15.62 4.81 -22.29
N PHE A 96 -14.65 5.26 -21.46
CA PHE A 96 -14.90 5.71 -20.11
C PHE A 96 -15.37 7.15 -20.07
N GLU A 97 -16.28 7.44 -19.15
CA GLU A 97 -16.78 8.76 -18.84
C GLU A 97 -16.37 9.15 -17.41
N ILE A 98 -16.30 10.45 -17.13
CA ILE A 98 -16.09 10.90 -15.75
C ILE A 98 -17.41 10.79 -14.99
N GLY A 99 -17.43 9.97 -13.95
CA GLY A 99 -18.52 9.87 -13.01
C GLY A 99 -18.42 10.93 -11.89
N ILE A 100 -18.13 10.46 -10.66
CA ILE A 100 -17.93 11.35 -9.51
C ILE A 100 -16.58 12.06 -9.65
N ASN A 101 -16.56 13.38 -9.36
CA ASN A 101 -15.31 14.13 -9.19
C ASN A 101 -15.42 15.01 -7.94
N GLU A 102 -14.71 14.63 -6.88
CA GLU A 102 -14.73 15.32 -5.59
C GLU A 102 -13.71 16.47 -5.49
N ILE A 103 -12.84 16.64 -6.52
CA ILE A 103 -11.79 17.70 -6.55
C ILE A 103 -11.82 18.49 -7.87
N PRO A 104 -12.98 19.00 -8.32
CA PRO A 104 -13.14 19.61 -9.62
C PRO A 104 -12.32 20.90 -9.80
N ASP A 105 -12.06 21.62 -8.71
CA ASP A 105 -11.43 22.95 -8.74
C ASP A 105 -9.90 22.90 -8.61
N LEU A 106 -9.34 21.73 -8.29
CA LEU A 106 -7.91 21.58 -8.15
C LEU A 106 -7.26 21.42 -9.53
N SER A 107 -6.29 22.29 -9.84
CA SER A 107 -5.56 22.29 -11.12
C SER A 107 -4.06 22.17 -10.91
N ARG A 108 -3.36 21.47 -11.80
CA ARG A 108 -1.91 21.26 -11.79
C ARG A 108 -1.36 21.40 -13.21
N LYS A 109 -0.11 21.85 -13.32
CA LYS A 109 0.65 21.79 -14.58
C LYS A 109 1.60 20.59 -14.49
N LEU A 110 1.30 19.53 -15.23
CA LEU A 110 2.02 18.27 -15.14
C LEU A 110 2.86 18.00 -16.38
N LYS A 111 3.96 17.28 -16.17
CA LYS A 111 4.87 16.84 -17.22
C LYS A 111 5.27 15.39 -16.99
N TRP A 112 5.34 14.62 -18.07
CA TRP A 112 5.88 13.26 -18.10
C TRP A 112 6.80 13.10 -19.32
N GLU A 113 8.01 12.61 -19.08
CA GLU A 113 9.03 12.49 -20.14
C GLU A 113 9.03 11.12 -20.83
N GLY A 114 8.37 10.12 -20.23
CA GLY A 114 8.35 8.73 -20.73
C GLY A 114 6.96 8.25 -21.11
N GLU A 115 6.96 7.14 -21.86
CA GLU A 115 5.76 6.36 -22.15
C GLU A 115 5.47 5.39 -21.00
N THR A 116 4.19 5.11 -20.77
CA THR A 116 3.72 4.15 -19.76
C THR A 116 2.32 3.67 -20.14
N THR A 117 1.75 2.73 -19.39
CA THR A 117 0.34 2.37 -19.57
C THR A 117 -0.57 3.52 -19.11
N VAL A 118 -1.79 3.58 -19.66
CA VAL A 118 -2.77 4.59 -19.23
C VAL A 118 -3.12 4.40 -17.76
N THR A 119 -3.22 3.18 -17.26
CA THR A 119 -3.47 2.90 -15.83
C THR A 119 -2.38 3.50 -14.93
N GLU A 120 -1.09 3.30 -15.27
CA GLU A 120 0.02 3.90 -14.53
C GLU A 120 0.03 5.43 -14.63
N ARG A 121 -0.34 5.96 -15.79
CA ARG A 121 -0.48 7.39 -16.00
C ARG A 121 -1.58 7.98 -15.12
N LEU A 122 -2.75 7.35 -15.05
CA LEU A 122 -3.85 7.76 -14.17
C LEU A 122 -3.44 7.69 -12.69
N ALA A 123 -2.68 6.66 -12.29
CA ALA A 123 -2.12 6.57 -10.94
C ALA A 123 -1.17 7.74 -10.65
N SER A 124 -0.31 8.08 -11.62
CA SER A 124 0.58 9.24 -11.51
C SER A 124 -0.20 10.55 -11.41
N VAL A 125 -1.23 10.74 -12.25
CA VAL A 125 -2.13 11.91 -12.16
C VAL A 125 -2.75 12.00 -10.77
N ALA A 126 -3.34 10.92 -10.26
CA ALA A 126 -3.97 10.90 -8.94
C ALA A 126 -2.97 11.25 -7.82
N THR A 127 -1.75 10.74 -7.89
CA THR A 127 -0.67 11.06 -6.95
C THR A 127 -0.34 12.56 -6.96
N GLN A 128 -0.24 13.17 -8.15
CA GLN A 128 0.06 14.59 -8.30
C GLN A 128 -1.11 15.50 -7.83
N PHE A 129 -2.32 14.96 -7.76
CA PHE A 129 -3.50 15.63 -7.21
C PHE A 129 -3.77 15.24 -5.75
N ASP A 130 -2.75 15.40 -4.90
CA ASP A 130 -2.79 15.20 -3.45
C ASP A 130 -3.15 13.76 -3.04
N ASN A 131 -2.70 12.78 -3.82
CA ASN A 131 -3.02 11.35 -3.67
C ASN A 131 -4.54 11.10 -3.73
N ALA A 132 -5.20 11.70 -4.71
CA ALA A 132 -6.58 11.35 -5.06
C ALA A 132 -6.69 9.84 -5.36
N GLU A 133 -7.88 9.29 -5.21
CA GLU A 133 -8.13 7.87 -5.43
C GLU A 133 -9.09 7.68 -6.58
N ILE A 134 -8.76 6.75 -7.48
CA ILE A 134 -9.59 6.43 -8.65
C ILE A 134 -10.35 5.14 -8.40
N SER A 135 -11.59 5.08 -8.86
CA SER A 135 -12.38 3.85 -8.90
C SER A 135 -13.20 3.77 -10.18
N TYR A 136 -13.60 2.57 -10.55
CA TYR A 136 -14.42 2.29 -11.71
C TYR A 136 -15.81 1.86 -11.28
N THR A 137 -16.84 2.32 -12.00
CA THR A 137 -18.22 1.86 -11.84
C THR A 137 -18.87 1.70 -13.20
N PHE A 138 -19.88 0.83 -13.27
CA PHE A 138 -20.51 0.42 -14.51
C PHE A 138 -22.03 0.50 -14.40
N ASP A 139 -22.67 1.04 -15.42
CA ASP A 139 -24.09 0.89 -15.61
C ASP A 139 -24.37 -0.32 -16.48
N ILE A 140 -25.05 -1.30 -15.93
CA ILE A 140 -25.39 -2.56 -16.60
C ILE A 140 -26.91 -2.67 -16.67
N ASP A 141 -27.45 -2.80 -17.88
CA ASP A 141 -28.83 -3.18 -18.11
C ASP A 141 -28.88 -4.57 -18.75
N LYS A 142 -29.48 -5.52 -18.02
CA LYS A 142 -29.56 -6.94 -18.41
C LYS A 142 -28.16 -7.52 -18.64
N LEU A 143 -27.78 -7.78 -19.89
CA LEU A 143 -26.51 -8.34 -20.33
C LEU A 143 -25.66 -7.33 -21.11
N GLN A 144 -25.88 -6.05 -20.93
CA GLN A 144 -25.17 -4.99 -21.64
C GLN A 144 -24.58 -3.98 -20.66
N VAL A 145 -23.34 -3.61 -20.88
CA VAL A 145 -22.70 -2.46 -20.22
C VAL A 145 -23.12 -1.22 -20.99
N ILE A 146 -23.83 -0.32 -20.33
CA ILE A 146 -24.35 0.92 -20.93
C ILE A 146 -23.32 2.04 -20.79
N HIS A 147 -22.74 2.19 -19.60
CA HIS A 147 -21.72 3.19 -19.32
C HIS A 147 -20.60 2.61 -18.46
N LYS A 148 -19.39 3.12 -18.68
CA LYS A 148 -18.20 2.86 -17.87
C LYS A 148 -17.75 4.19 -17.27
N TYR A 149 -17.63 4.29 -15.94
CA TYR A 149 -17.25 5.52 -15.27
C TYR A 149 -15.92 5.42 -14.56
N ILE A 150 -15.13 6.47 -14.67
CA ILE A 150 -13.98 6.75 -13.82
C ILE A 150 -14.40 7.75 -12.76
N ASN A 151 -14.33 7.35 -11.50
CA ASN A 151 -14.65 8.21 -10.36
C ASN A 151 -13.35 8.70 -9.72
N ILE A 152 -13.33 9.98 -9.39
CA ILE A 152 -12.19 10.67 -8.80
C ILE A 152 -12.59 11.09 -7.39
N HIS A 153 -11.96 10.47 -6.40
CA HIS A 153 -12.22 10.73 -5.00
C HIS A 153 -11.06 11.48 -4.36
N LYS A 154 -11.37 12.43 -3.49
CA LYS A 154 -10.35 12.97 -2.59
C LYS A 154 -9.82 11.87 -1.68
N LYS A 155 -10.71 11.02 -1.17
CA LYS A 155 -10.44 9.81 -0.43
C LYS A 155 -11.67 8.92 -0.43
N ARG A 156 -11.53 7.65 -0.84
CA ARG A 156 -12.65 6.70 -0.88
C ARG A 156 -13.05 6.26 0.53
N GLY A 157 -14.30 5.84 0.64
CA GLY A 157 -14.87 5.26 1.85
C GLY A 157 -15.31 6.29 2.89
N LYS A 158 -15.93 5.79 3.93
CA LYS A 158 -16.48 6.56 5.06
C LYS A 158 -16.12 5.91 6.38
N ASP A 159 -16.21 6.65 7.48
CA ASP A 159 -16.18 6.06 8.82
C ASP A 159 -17.55 5.42 9.08
N THR A 160 -17.60 4.11 9.06
CA THR A 160 -18.87 3.37 9.21
C THR A 160 -19.32 3.32 10.67
N GLY A 161 -18.41 3.55 11.63
CA GLY A 161 -18.65 3.31 13.04
C GLY A 161 -18.77 1.82 13.41
N GLU A 162 -18.70 0.91 12.44
CA GLU A 162 -18.80 -0.53 12.65
C GLU A 162 -17.66 -1.03 13.55
N VAL A 163 -18.00 -1.91 14.49
CA VAL A 163 -17.06 -2.46 15.45
C VAL A 163 -16.97 -3.97 15.28
N PHE A 164 -15.78 -4.44 14.92
CA PHE A 164 -15.48 -5.85 14.75
C PHE A 164 -14.73 -6.36 15.98
N ARG A 165 -15.20 -7.47 16.55
CA ARG A 165 -14.64 -8.08 17.76
C ARG A 165 -14.13 -9.48 17.48
N ILE A 166 -12.96 -9.81 18.01
CA ILE A 166 -12.44 -11.19 18.00
C ILE A 166 -13.43 -12.10 18.75
N ASN A 167 -13.59 -13.31 18.25
CA ASN A 167 -14.55 -14.32 18.73
C ASN A 167 -16.04 -13.96 18.54
N LYS A 168 -16.35 -12.94 17.75
CA LYS A 168 -17.72 -12.64 17.32
C LYS A 168 -17.81 -12.61 15.79
N ASN A 169 -17.35 -11.52 15.21
CA ASN A 169 -17.38 -11.30 13.77
C ASN A 169 -15.98 -11.23 13.13
N LEU A 170 -14.94 -11.50 13.92
CA LEU A 170 -13.58 -11.74 13.44
C LEU A 170 -13.15 -13.16 13.80
N ASN A 171 -12.66 -13.89 12.80
CA ASN A 171 -12.06 -15.20 13.00
C ASN A 171 -10.59 -15.11 13.37
N ASN A 172 -9.85 -14.22 12.70
CA ASN A 172 -8.41 -14.07 12.90
C ASN A 172 -7.93 -12.67 12.56
N ILE A 173 -6.83 -12.26 13.19
CA ILE A 173 -6.06 -11.06 12.83
C ILE A 173 -4.61 -11.49 12.61
N VAL A 174 -4.09 -11.28 11.42
CA VAL A 174 -2.67 -11.48 11.10
C VAL A 174 -2.02 -10.12 10.97
N ILE A 175 -0.99 -9.87 11.77
CA ILE A 175 -0.22 -8.63 11.72
C ILE A 175 1.00 -8.86 10.83
N LYS A 176 1.06 -8.18 9.68
CA LYS A 176 2.19 -8.21 8.76
C LYS A 176 2.98 -6.92 8.91
N SER A 177 4.28 -7.02 9.11
CA SER A 177 5.17 -5.87 9.12
C SER A 177 6.22 -5.99 8.02
N SER A 178 6.53 -4.88 7.37
CA SER A 178 7.51 -4.83 6.29
C SER A 178 8.39 -3.59 6.40
N VAL A 179 9.65 -3.77 6.03
CA VAL A 179 10.62 -2.68 5.85
C VAL A 179 11.06 -2.55 4.39
N ALA A 180 10.36 -3.21 3.47
CA ALA A 180 10.71 -3.21 2.04
C ALA A 180 10.73 -1.80 1.44
N ASN A 181 9.83 -0.94 1.90
CA ASN A 181 9.72 0.45 1.44
C ASN A 181 10.43 1.45 2.36
N LEU A 182 11.15 0.98 3.36
CA LEU A 182 11.80 1.86 4.33
C LEU A 182 12.81 2.79 3.65
N ALA A 183 12.73 4.07 4.01
CA ALA A 183 13.75 5.07 3.73
C ALA A 183 13.88 6.04 4.90
N THR A 184 15.09 6.50 5.17
CA THR A 184 15.38 7.51 6.20
C THR A 184 15.78 8.85 5.60
N ALA A 185 15.99 8.87 4.27
CA ALA A 185 16.24 10.06 3.48
C ALA A 185 15.67 9.91 2.06
N LEU A 186 15.22 11.01 1.49
CA LEU A 186 14.77 11.12 0.11
C LEU A 186 15.67 12.08 -0.67
N TYR A 187 16.20 11.62 -1.81
CA TYR A 187 16.72 12.50 -2.85
C TYR A 187 15.53 13.08 -3.61
N VAL A 188 15.35 14.41 -3.56
CA VAL A 188 14.11 15.04 -3.98
C VAL A 188 14.33 15.88 -5.24
N THR A 189 13.53 15.62 -6.27
CA THR A 189 13.50 16.36 -7.53
C THR A 189 12.11 16.91 -7.81
N GLY A 190 12.06 18.14 -8.35
CA GLY A 190 10.82 18.79 -8.76
C GLY A 190 10.67 18.87 -10.28
N GLY A 191 9.85 19.79 -10.75
CA GLY A 191 9.73 20.15 -12.16
C GLY A 191 10.91 20.99 -12.65
N THR A 192 11.03 21.14 -13.95
CA THR A 192 12.07 21.96 -14.58
C THR A 192 11.53 23.37 -14.82
N LEU A 193 12.30 24.38 -14.41
CA LEU A 193 11.98 25.77 -14.67
C LEU A 193 12.13 26.09 -16.16
N GLU A 194 11.32 27.00 -16.66
CA GLU A 194 11.40 27.45 -18.05
C GLU A 194 12.79 27.98 -18.38
N GLY A 195 13.41 27.43 -19.43
CA GLY A 195 14.77 27.78 -19.86
C GLY A 195 15.91 27.10 -19.07
N GLN A 196 15.61 26.17 -18.19
CA GLN A 196 16.61 25.30 -17.52
C GLN A 196 16.52 23.88 -18.04
N GLU A 197 17.65 23.16 -18.02
CA GLU A 197 17.69 21.73 -18.41
C GLU A 197 17.46 20.81 -17.22
N ASP A 198 17.86 21.23 -16.02
CA ASP A 198 17.77 20.42 -14.82
C ASP A 198 16.51 20.71 -13.99
N PRO A 199 15.88 19.69 -13.40
CA PRO A 199 14.77 19.87 -12.47
C PRO A 199 15.21 20.57 -11.19
N ILE A 200 14.31 21.30 -10.56
CA ILE A 200 14.59 21.88 -9.24
C ILE A 200 14.81 20.76 -8.21
N THR A 201 15.59 21.06 -7.20
CA THR A 201 15.84 20.18 -6.06
C THR A 201 15.68 20.97 -4.77
N LEU A 202 15.84 20.33 -3.62
CA LEU A 202 15.85 21.03 -2.33
C LEU A 202 17.17 21.77 -2.05
N ALA A 203 18.14 21.76 -2.97
CA ALA A 203 19.41 22.46 -2.78
C ALA A 203 19.21 23.95 -2.47
N GLY A 204 19.77 24.41 -1.34
CA GLY A 204 19.64 25.79 -0.87
C GLY A 204 18.33 26.09 -0.13
N TYR A 205 17.33 25.24 -0.16
CA TYR A 205 16.13 25.40 0.64
C TYR A 205 16.39 25.07 2.12
N LYS A 206 15.85 25.90 3.00
CA LYS A 206 16.01 25.72 4.45
C LYS A 206 14.71 25.20 5.06
N TYR A 207 14.76 23.99 5.59
CA TYR A 207 13.68 23.36 6.34
C TYR A 207 14.24 22.51 7.46
N ASP A 208 13.69 22.67 8.66
CA ASP A 208 14.01 21.86 9.84
C ASP A 208 12.84 21.98 10.82
N ASP A 209 12.16 20.89 11.10
CA ASP A 209 11.04 20.82 12.07
C ASP A 209 11.44 20.11 13.38
N GLY A 210 12.74 19.84 13.57
CA GLY A 210 13.29 19.10 14.68
C GLY A 210 13.56 17.62 14.39
N ASP A 211 12.76 16.98 13.52
CA ASP A 211 12.99 15.63 13.02
C ASP A 211 13.41 15.63 11.55
N PHE A 212 12.54 16.18 10.69
CA PHE A 212 12.81 16.25 9.25
C PHE A 212 13.57 17.53 8.92
N TYR A 213 14.65 17.40 8.14
CA TYR A 213 15.49 18.51 7.74
C TYR A 213 16.03 18.35 6.32
N VAL A 214 16.28 19.45 5.66
CA VAL A 214 16.91 19.48 4.34
C VAL A 214 18.43 19.57 4.49
N SER A 215 19.13 18.69 3.76
CA SER A 215 20.57 18.69 3.64
C SER A 215 20.99 18.49 2.19
N GLY A 216 21.48 19.54 1.54
CA GLY A 216 21.75 19.53 0.11
C GLY A 216 20.49 19.29 -0.71
N LYS A 217 20.49 18.25 -1.52
CA LYS A 217 19.33 17.82 -2.33
C LYS A 217 18.39 16.84 -1.61
N TYR A 218 18.69 16.52 -0.35
CA TYR A 218 18.00 15.49 0.42
C TYR A 218 17.08 16.07 1.47
N LEU A 219 15.94 15.42 1.67
CA LEU A 219 15.15 15.49 2.89
C LEU A 219 15.50 14.28 3.76
N LYS A 220 15.83 14.50 5.03
CA LYS A 220 16.32 13.49 5.96
C LYS A 220 15.53 13.50 7.27
N SER A 221 15.41 12.34 7.93
CA SER A 221 14.83 12.21 9.28
C SER A 221 15.89 11.80 10.29
N ARG A 222 16.01 12.57 11.39
CA ARG A 222 16.93 12.27 12.52
C ARG A 222 16.49 11.05 13.30
N LYS A 223 15.18 10.93 13.55
CA LYS A 223 14.63 9.79 14.29
C LYS A 223 14.74 8.50 13.50
N ALA A 224 14.39 8.55 12.22
CA ALA A 224 14.46 7.37 11.37
C ALA A 224 15.89 6.86 11.19
N VAL A 225 16.87 7.73 10.95
CA VAL A 225 18.26 7.28 10.82
C VAL A 225 18.79 6.71 12.13
N LYS A 226 18.45 7.31 13.27
CA LYS A 226 18.84 6.77 14.58
C LYS A 226 18.28 5.37 14.81
N LYS A 227 17.09 5.07 14.32
CA LYS A 227 16.45 3.76 14.44
C LYS A 227 16.93 2.75 13.41
N TRP A 228 17.21 3.21 12.18
CA TRP A 228 17.39 2.37 10.98
C TRP A 228 18.73 2.58 10.28
N SER A 229 19.72 3.18 10.97
CA SER A 229 21.03 3.42 10.37
C SER A 229 21.60 2.14 9.76
N ARG A 230 22.25 2.28 8.57
CA ARG A 230 23.03 1.19 7.97
C ARG A 230 24.30 0.87 8.73
N TYR A 231 24.73 1.78 9.59
CA TYR A 231 25.88 1.54 10.45
C TYR A 231 25.43 0.80 11.71
N LEU A 232 25.96 -0.39 11.89
CA LEU A 232 25.72 -1.23 13.07
C LEU A 232 26.62 -0.81 14.26
N SER A 233 27.59 0.09 14.00
CA SER A 233 28.49 0.66 15.03
C SER A 233 28.71 2.15 14.77
N GLU A 234 29.12 2.90 15.79
CA GLU A 234 29.44 4.33 15.70
C GLU A 234 30.72 4.64 14.90
N THR A 235 31.39 3.63 14.35
CA THR A 235 32.64 3.77 13.60
C THR A 235 32.46 4.19 12.14
N GLY A 236 31.22 4.33 11.66
CA GLY A 236 30.92 4.78 10.30
C GLY A 236 31.18 6.27 10.10
N THR A 237 31.65 6.65 8.92
CA THR A 237 31.82 8.05 8.52
C THR A 237 30.50 8.55 7.88
N GLY A 238 29.59 9.10 8.66
CA GLY A 238 28.31 9.62 8.20
C GLY A 238 27.13 9.06 8.99
N GLU A 239 25.93 9.41 8.60
CA GLU A 239 24.72 9.05 9.35
C GLU A 239 24.14 7.67 8.97
N GLY A 240 24.58 7.06 7.85
CA GLY A 240 24.11 5.75 7.38
C GLY A 240 22.65 5.72 6.97
N HIS A 241 22.18 6.77 6.32
CA HIS A 241 20.82 6.84 5.81
C HIS A 241 20.50 5.72 4.80
N ILE A 242 19.27 5.25 4.83
CA ILE A 242 18.64 4.47 3.76
C ILE A 242 17.98 5.47 2.83
N GLU A 243 18.48 5.57 1.59
CA GLU A 243 18.11 6.61 0.65
C GLU A 243 17.19 6.06 -0.45
N LYS A 244 16.17 6.84 -0.82
CA LYS A 244 15.32 6.63 -2.01
C LYS A 244 15.20 7.92 -2.80
N THR A 245 14.80 7.82 -4.06
CA THR A 245 14.44 8.96 -4.90
C THR A 245 12.96 9.29 -4.73
N TYR A 246 12.63 10.56 -4.77
CA TYR A 246 11.25 11.06 -4.80
C TYR A 246 11.15 12.22 -5.78
N SER A 247 10.16 12.18 -6.65
CA SER A 247 9.90 13.24 -7.61
C SER A 247 8.46 13.74 -7.44
N PHE A 248 8.30 15.05 -7.46
CA PHE A 248 7.00 15.71 -7.45
C PHE A 248 7.05 16.92 -8.37
N ASP A 249 6.19 16.97 -9.39
CA ASP A 249 6.24 17.98 -10.44
C ASP A 249 5.71 19.33 -9.94
N THR A 250 6.63 20.12 -9.39
CA THR A 250 6.42 21.50 -8.98
C THR A 250 7.70 22.31 -9.18
N THR A 251 7.56 23.59 -9.50
CA THR A 251 8.68 24.54 -9.58
C THR A 251 8.89 25.30 -8.26
N SER A 252 8.11 24.98 -7.22
CA SER A 252 8.19 25.57 -5.89
C SER A 252 8.94 24.66 -4.91
N GLN A 253 10.13 25.06 -4.46
CA GLN A 253 10.87 24.31 -3.44
C GLN A 253 10.08 24.12 -2.13
N LYS A 254 9.25 25.08 -1.77
CA LYS A 254 8.39 25.00 -0.58
C LYS A 254 7.35 23.88 -0.71
N GLU A 255 6.68 23.82 -1.84
CA GLU A 255 5.69 22.80 -2.13
C GLU A 255 6.36 21.42 -2.26
N LEU A 256 7.48 21.37 -3.00
CA LEU A 256 8.30 20.16 -3.16
C LEU A 256 8.73 19.58 -1.80
N CYS A 257 9.19 20.44 -0.88
CA CYS A 257 9.57 20.02 0.46
C CYS A 257 8.36 19.50 1.26
N ALA A 258 7.21 20.16 1.20
CA ALA A 258 6.01 19.72 1.91
C ALA A 258 5.54 18.34 1.47
N HIS A 259 5.53 18.07 0.17
CA HIS A 259 5.20 16.77 -0.40
C HIS A 259 6.24 15.71 -0.02
N ALA A 260 7.53 16.03 -0.09
CA ALA A 260 8.60 15.12 0.31
C ALA A 260 8.52 14.76 1.80
N VAL A 261 8.19 15.72 2.69
CA VAL A 261 7.97 15.45 4.13
C VAL A 261 6.79 14.49 4.32
N THR A 262 5.70 14.69 3.59
CA THR A 262 4.54 13.82 3.66
C THR A 262 4.89 12.40 3.23
N GLU A 263 5.67 12.26 2.16
CA GLU A 263 6.10 10.96 1.67
C GLU A 263 7.10 10.28 2.62
N LEU A 264 8.13 10.99 3.07
CA LEU A 264 9.11 10.42 4.00
C LEU A 264 8.45 9.97 5.31
N LYS A 265 7.44 10.69 5.82
CA LYS A 265 6.67 10.30 7.00
C LYS A 265 5.98 8.95 6.84
N LYS A 266 5.56 8.58 5.63
CA LYS A 266 4.90 7.29 5.36
C LYS A 266 5.90 6.13 5.38
N ILE A 267 7.12 6.36 4.88
CA ILE A 267 8.10 5.30 4.61
C ILE A 267 9.30 5.30 5.56
N CYS A 268 9.36 6.20 6.54
CA CYS A 268 10.49 6.30 7.47
C CYS A 268 10.42 5.38 8.68
N ASP A 269 9.43 4.52 8.73
CA ASP A 269 9.26 3.48 9.76
C ASP A 269 8.74 2.18 9.14
N THR A 270 8.61 1.15 9.97
CA THR A 270 8.03 -0.13 9.56
C THR A 270 6.60 0.08 9.07
N GLU A 271 6.32 -0.39 7.87
CA GLU A 271 4.95 -0.52 7.39
C GLU A 271 4.30 -1.68 8.13
N VAL A 272 3.18 -1.43 8.80
CA VAL A 272 2.42 -2.47 9.49
C VAL A 272 1.05 -2.57 8.84
N ASN A 273 0.71 -3.75 8.36
CA ASN A 273 -0.60 -4.06 7.79
C ASN A 273 -1.26 -5.15 8.62
N TYR A 274 -2.56 -5.01 8.84
CA TYR A 274 -3.38 -6.03 9.49
C TYR A 274 -4.23 -6.73 8.43
N GLU A 275 -4.03 -8.02 8.29
CA GLU A 275 -4.92 -8.88 7.52
C GLU A 275 -5.92 -9.49 8.49
N VAL A 276 -7.19 -9.26 8.25
CA VAL A 276 -8.27 -9.75 9.10
C VAL A 276 -9.15 -10.73 8.33
N ASP A 277 -9.43 -11.84 8.96
CA ASP A 277 -10.44 -12.79 8.51
C ASP A 277 -11.74 -12.44 9.22
N ILE A 278 -12.69 -11.94 8.47
CA ILE A 278 -13.97 -11.43 8.99
C ILE A 278 -15.02 -12.51 8.76
N ALA A 279 -15.59 -13.03 9.84
CA ALA A 279 -16.64 -14.04 9.77
C ALA A 279 -17.94 -13.49 9.17
N GLU A 280 -18.21 -12.21 9.40
CA GLU A 280 -19.43 -11.56 8.92
C GLU A 280 -19.12 -10.10 8.61
N LEU A 281 -18.96 -9.79 7.33
CA LEU A 281 -18.78 -8.43 6.83
C LEU A 281 -20.16 -7.85 6.49
N PRO A 282 -20.47 -6.61 6.91
CA PRO A 282 -21.70 -5.97 6.44
C PRO A 282 -21.72 -5.91 4.91
N PRO A 283 -22.85 -6.25 4.26
CA PRO A 283 -22.96 -6.19 2.79
C PRO A 283 -22.65 -4.80 2.21
N THR A 284 -22.67 -3.78 3.06
CA THR A 284 -22.39 -2.38 2.69
C THR A 284 -20.94 -1.98 2.84
N ALA A 285 -20.07 -2.85 3.35
CA ALA A 285 -18.64 -2.54 3.54
C ALA A 285 -17.93 -2.45 2.19
N LYS A 286 -17.16 -1.39 2.00
CA LYS A 286 -16.45 -1.08 0.75
C LYS A 286 -14.96 -0.82 0.99
N ILE A 287 -14.16 -1.00 -0.04
CA ILE A 287 -12.77 -0.56 -0.05
C ILE A 287 -12.74 0.95 0.25
N GLY A 288 -11.87 1.34 1.17
CA GLY A 288 -11.76 2.70 1.66
C GLY A 288 -12.52 2.98 2.95
N ASP A 289 -13.54 2.19 3.29
CA ASP A 289 -14.29 2.36 4.53
C ASP A 289 -13.40 2.16 5.75
N ARG A 290 -13.70 2.90 6.80
CA ARG A 290 -13.02 2.83 8.08
C ARG A 290 -13.85 2.05 9.07
N ILE A 291 -13.24 1.04 9.67
CA ILE A 291 -13.86 0.14 10.66
C ILE A 291 -13.05 0.17 11.96
N ASN A 292 -13.67 -0.22 13.06
CA ASN A 292 -13.04 -0.31 14.35
C ASN A 292 -12.82 -1.79 14.72
N LEU A 293 -11.60 -2.13 15.09
CA LEU A 293 -11.23 -3.46 15.57
C LEU A 293 -11.08 -3.44 17.07
N VAL A 294 -11.67 -4.42 17.73
CA VAL A 294 -11.62 -4.57 19.19
C VAL A 294 -11.25 -6.00 19.53
N ASP A 295 -10.16 -6.16 20.28
CA ASP A 295 -9.83 -7.38 20.99
C ASP A 295 -9.88 -7.11 22.47
N ASP A 296 -10.96 -7.54 23.11
CA ASP A 296 -11.18 -7.32 24.54
C ASP A 296 -10.15 -8.08 25.40
N ASN A 297 -9.56 -9.17 24.88
CA ASN A 297 -8.54 -9.95 25.58
C ASN A 297 -7.13 -9.39 25.40
N GLY A 298 -6.83 -8.86 24.22
CA GLY A 298 -5.55 -8.25 23.87
C GLY A 298 -5.52 -6.73 24.05
N GLU A 299 -6.63 -6.14 24.51
CA GLU A 299 -6.80 -4.69 24.69
C GLU A 299 -6.47 -3.89 23.42
N LEU A 300 -6.79 -4.45 22.26
CA LEU A 300 -6.58 -3.82 20.96
C LEU A 300 -7.79 -2.99 20.56
N TYR A 301 -7.58 -1.68 20.37
CA TYR A 301 -8.59 -0.74 19.87
C TYR A 301 -8.01 0.04 18.69
N LEU A 302 -8.33 -0.38 17.49
CA LEU A 302 -7.85 0.25 16.27
C LEU A 302 -9.00 0.72 15.40
N SER A 303 -8.87 1.91 14.84
CA SER A 303 -9.63 2.30 13.66
C SER A 303 -8.74 2.13 12.44
N ALA A 304 -9.15 1.31 11.51
CA ALA A 304 -8.38 0.98 10.32
C ALA A 304 -9.22 1.12 9.06
N ARG A 305 -8.55 1.38 7.94
CA ARG A 305 -9.18 1.51 6.63
C ARG A 305 -9.10 0.20 5.88
N ILE A 306 -10.17 -0.18 5.21
CA ILE A 306 -10.19 -1.36 4.32
C ILE A 306 -9.42 -0.99 3.05
N LEU A 307 -8.29 -1.67 2.83
CA LEU A 307 -7.45 -1.49 1.64
C LEU A 307 -7.74 -2.53 0.55
N LYS A 308 -8.08 -3.75 0.96
CA LYS A 308 -8.38 -4.86 0.06
C LYS A 308 -9.50 -5.70 0.66
N LEU A 309 -10.39 -6.19 -0.19
CA LEU A 309 -11.42 -7.16 0.15
C LEU A 309 -11.25 -8.40 -0.72
N GLU A 310 -11.28 -9.57 -0.11
CA GLU A 310 -11.34 -10.87 -0.76
C GLU A 310 -12.60 -11.58 -0.29
N ILE A 311 -13.49 -11.90 -1.22
CA ILE A 311 -14.78 -12.54 -0.93
C ILE A 311 -14.82 -13.88 -1.64
N SER A 312 -14.95 -14.97 -0.89
CA SER A 312 -15.16 -16.29 -1.43
C SER A 312 -16.60 -16.73 -1.21
N ILE A 313 -17.39 -16.74 -2.27
CA ILE A 313 -18.79 -17.17 -2.23
C ILE A 313 -18.87 -18.67 -1.94
N ALA A 314 -18.00 -19.48 -2.55
CA ALA A 314 -17.96 -20.93 -2.38
C ALA A 314 -17.61 -21.37 -0.96
N LYS A 315 -16.79 -20.58 -0.25
CA LYS A 315 -16.34 -20.90 1.13
C LYS A 315 -17.09 -20.10 2.19
N ASP A 316 -18.03 -19.24 1.77
CA ASP A 316 -18.72 -18.29 2.65
C ASP A 316 -17.75 -17.58 3.59
N SER A 317 -16.67 -17.06 3.00
CA SER A 317 -15.58 -16.43 3.75
C SER A 317 -15.21 -15.10 3.14
N GLN A 318 -14.85 -14.16 4.00
CA GLN A 318 -14.46 -12.81 3.63
C GLN A 318 -13.18 -12.44 4.35
N LYS A 319 -12.23 -11.84 3.63
CA LYS A 319 -11.00 -11.31 4.20
C LYS A 319 -10.82 -9.87 3.82
N ALA A 320 -10.39 -9.06 4.78
CA ALA A 320 -10.02 -7.69 4.52
C ALA A 320 -8.56 -7.44 4.90
N THR A 321 -7.84 -6.74 4.04
CA THR A 321 -6.54 -6.15 4.40
C THR A 321 -6.79 -4.72 4.84
N LEU A 322 -6.31 -4.39 6.03
CA LEU A 322 -6.51 -3.10 6.64
C LEU A 322 -5.19 -2.32 6.72
N GLY A 323 -5.30 -1.01 6.65
CA GLY A 323 -4.18 -0.10 6.82
C GLY A 323 -4.62 1.28 7.31
N GLU A 324 -3.71 2.25 7.29
CA GLU A 324 -3.97 3.63 7.74
C GLU A 324 -4.63 3.71 9.13
N TYR A 325 -3.97 3.08 10.11
CA TYR A 325 -4.53 2.96 11.46
C TYR A 325 -4.58 4.28 12.19
N LEU A 326 -5.67 4.44 12.96
CA LEU A 326 -5.79 5.46 14.00
C LEU A 326 -6.07 4.73 15.30
N ILE A 327 -5.24 4.95 16.32
CA ILE A 327 -5.54 4.51 17.68
C ILE A 327 -6.65 5.42 18.18
N LYS A 328 -7.86 4.88 18.36
CA LYS A 328 -8.96 5.63 18.99
C LYS A 328 -8.86 5.45 20.48
N SER A 329 -8.68 6.54 21.24
CA SER A 329 -8.98 6.53 22.65
C SER A 329 -10.50 6.38 22.79
N SER A 330 -10.99 5.18 23.12
CA SER A 330 -12.32 5.07 23.71
C SER A 330 -12.26 5.78 25.06
N GLY A 331 -13.26 6.54 25.45
CA GLY A 331 -13.29 7.20 26.76
C GLY A 331 -13.27 6.25 27.98
N ILE A 332 -12.64 5.12 27.87
CA ILE A 332 -12.39 4.08 28.84
C ILE A 332 -10.99 4.31 29.39
N SER A 333 -10.94 4.72 30.62
CA SER A 333 -9.83 4.93 31.55
C SER A 333 -8.42 5.21 31.02
N ASP A 334 -7.71 6.12 31.65
CA ASP A 334 -6.28 6.47 31.43
C ASP A 334 -5.33 5.26 31.31
N LYS A 335 -5.72 4.10 31.84
CA LYS A 335 -5.00 2.83 31.74
C LYS A 335 -4.98 2.28 30.31
N VAL A 336 -6.10 2.32 29.57
CA VAL A 336 -6.19 1.84 28.19
C VAL A 336 -5.45 2.79 27.25
N GLN A 337 -5.45 4.07 27.55
CA GLN A 337 -4.69 5.06 26.80
C GLN A 337 -3.17 4.90 27.04
N ALA A 338 -2.76 4.60 28.25
CA ALA A 338 -1.38 4.27 28.59
C ALA A 338 -0.95 2.95 27.93
N LEU A 339 -1.83 1.94 27.87
CA LEU A 339 -1.58 0.66 27.22
C LEU A 339 -1.54 0.80 25.70
N ALA A 340 -2.45 1.54 25.07
CA ALA A 340 -2.42 1.85 23.64
C ALA A 340 -1.14 2.61 23.27
N SER A 341 -0.68 3.52 24.12
CA SER A 341 0.59 4.22 23.97
C SER A 341 1.78 3.27 24.17
N GLN A 342 1.72 2.37 25.14
CA GLN A 342 2.72 1.32 25.34
C GLN A 342 2.75 0.32 24.18
N PHE A 343 1.61 -0.06 23.60
CA PHE A 343 1.57 -0.89 22.39
C PHE A 343 2.10 -0.17 21.17
N ALA A 344 1.79 1.11 21.00
CA ALA A 344 2.38 1.94 19.96
C ALA A 344 3.91 2.09 20.15
N GLU A 345 4.37 2.18 21.38
CA GLU A 345 5.80 2.17 21.72
C GLU A 345 6.42 0.78 21.61
N LEU A 346 5.72 -0.29 21.97
CA LEU A 346 6.18 -1.67 21.78
C LEU A 346 6.26 -2.06 20.31
N ALA A 347 5.33 -1.61 19.48
CA ALA A 347 5.45 -1.72 18.03
C ALA A 347 6.61 -0.87 17.49
N LYS A 348 6.90 0.28 18.09
CA LYS A 348 8.03 1.15 17.73
C LYS A 348 9.38 0.68 18.25
N ASN A 349 9.44 -0.06 19.36
CA ASN A 349 10.67 -0.30 20.11
C ASN A 349 11.13 -1.76 20.16
N ARG A 350 10.57 -2.66 19.35
CA ARG A 350 11.08 -4.04 19.28
C ARG A 350 12.12 -4.20 18.16
N VAL A 351 13.24 -3.52 18.29
CA VAL A 351 14.46 -3.96 17.64
C VAL A 351 15.08 -5.06 18.52
N TYR A 352 15.05 -6.28 18.04
CA TYR A 352 15.76 -7.36 18.64
C TYR A 352 16.99 -7.65 17.80
N TYR A 353 18.12 -7.82 18.48
CA TYR A 353 19.39 -8.15 17.86
C TYR A 353 19.67 -9.64 18.03
N THR A 354 20.38 -10.21 17.08
CA THR A 354 20.97 -11.54 17.22
C THR A 354 22.44 -11.35 17.53
N TRP A 355 22.85 -11.79 18.70
CA TRP A 355 24.24 -11.81 19.07
C TRP A 355 24.90 -13.06 18.52
N ILE A 356 26.07 -12.91 17.94
CA ILE A 356 26.94 -13.99 17.49
C ILE A 356 28.26 -13.82 18.20
N VAL A 357 28.67 -14.83 18.94
CA VAL A 357 29.90 -14.88 19.71
C VAL A 357 30.64 -16.18 19.49
N TYR A 358 31.91 -16.21 19.78
CA TYR A 358 32.78 -17.37 19.55
C TYR A 358 33.51 -17.75 20.84
N ALA A 359 33.63 -19.04 21.11
CA ALA A 359 34.22 -19.56 22.35
C ALA A 359 35.22 -20.71 22.07
N ASP A 360 36.04 -21.02 23.07
CA ASP A 360 37.01 -22.12 23.00
C ASP A 360 36.32 -23.47 23.21
N ASP A 361 35.24 -23.51 24.01
CA ASP A 361 34.49 -24.72 24.33
C ASP A 361 32.98 -24.48 24.39
N GLU A 362 32.22 -25.54 24.59
CA GLU A 362 30.77 -25.52 24.67
C GLU A 362 30.20 -24.77 25.89
N ASN A 363 31.04 -24.49 26.89
CA ASN A 363 30.63 -23.76 28.10
C ASN A 363 30.90 -22.24 27.97
N GLY A 364 31.37 -21.77 26.83
CA GLY A 364 31.61 -20.37 26.56
C GLY A 364 32.94 -19.82 27.12
N ASN A 365 33.89 -20.68 27.49
CA ASN A 365 35.19 -20.21 27.92
C ASN A 365 35.90 -19.44 26.83
N GLY A 366 36.53 -18.33 27.22
CA GLY A 366 37.27 -17.46 26.28
C GLY A 366 36.35 -16.80 25.22
N ILE A 367 35.08 -16.52 25.57
CA ILE A 367 34.09 -15.89 24.68
C ILE A 367 34.58 -14.54 24.15
N ARG A 368 34.42 -14.30 22.83
CA ARG A 368 34.70 -13.03 22.14
C ARG A 368 33.91 -12.87 20.85
N LEU A 369 34.04 -11.72 20.22
CA LEU A 369 33.30 -11.38 18.99
C LEU A 369 33.97 -11.91 17.72
N GLU A 370 35.29 -12.12 17.73
CA GLU A 370 36.07 -12.57 16.58
C GLU A 370 36.13 -14.10 16.53
N PRO A 371 35.95 -14.71 15.32
CA PRO A 371 35.92 -16.15 15.14
C PRO A 371 37.32 -16.82 15.18
N GLU A 372 38.41 -16.04 15.02
CA GLU A 372 39.74 -16.57 14.78
C GLU A 372 40.27 -17.38 15.97
N GLY A 373 40.60 -18.64 15.73
CA GLY A 373 41.09 -19.57 16.74
C GLY A 373 40.04 -20.10 17.72
N LYS A 374 38.74 -19.93 17.43
CA LYS A 374 37.64 -20.44 18.23
C LYS A 374 37.00 -21.68 17.62
N ALA A 375 36.63 -22.63 18.47
CA ALA A 375 36.03 -23.90 18.03
C ALA A 375 34.49 -23.91 18.05
N TYR A 376 33.87 -22.98 18.78
CA TYR A 376 32.45 -22.95 18.99
C TYR A 376 31.85 -21.58 18.64
N VAL A 377 30.61 -21.57 18.16
CA VAL A 377 29.80 -20.36 17.91
C VAL A 377 28.57 -20.39 18.80
N GLY A 378 28.34 -19.28 19.52
CA GLY A 378 27.14 -19.03 20.28
C GLY A 378 26.23 -18.05 19.52
N ILE A 379 24.94 -18.37 19.49
CA ILE A 379 23.93 -17.49 18.86
C ILE A 379 22.82 -17.24 19.87
N ALA A 380 22.61 -15.97 20.20
CA ALA A 380 21.53 -15.55 21.09
C ALA A 380 20.60 -14.59 20.35
N ALA A 381 19.39 -15.02 20.05
CA ALA A 381 18.35 -14.21 19.39
C ALA A 381 17.56 -13.36 20.39
N ASN A 382 16.82 -12.36 19.86
CA ASN A 382 15.90 -11.52 20.63
C ASN A 382 16.57 -10.66 21.73
N ARG A 383 17.79 -10.22 21.50
CA ARG A 383 18.51 -9.35 22.44
C ARG A 383 18.12 -7.88 22.27
N LYS A 384 18.13 -7.12 23.37
CA LYS A 384 17.69 -5.71 23.39
C LYS A 384 18.80 -4.72 23.06
N THR A 385 20.04 -5.14 23.11
CA THR A 385 21.25 -4.35 22.84
C THR A 385 21.93 -4.82 21.57
N ILE A 386 22.52 -3.89 20.84
CA ILE A 386 23.21 -4.17 19.57
C ILE A 386 24.51 -4.95 19.83
N GLU A 387 25.21 -4.62 20.89
CA GLU A 387 26.47 -5.28 21.28
C GLU A 387 26.20 -6.44 22.23
N PRO A 388 26.84 -7.60 22.00
CA PRO A 388 26.79 -8.71 22.93
C PRO A 388 27.37 -8.35 24.29
N ASP A 389 26.66 -8.68 25.33
CA ASP A 389 27.20 -8.68 26.68
C ASP A 389 27.94 -10.02 26.89
N LEU A 390 29.26 -10.00 26.82
CA LEU A 390 30.10 -11.20 26.97
C LEU A 390 30.07 -11.78 28.38
N THR A 391 29.41 -11.12 29.32
CA THR A 391 29.23 -11.60 30.70
C THR A 391 27.83 -12.22 30.93
N ASP A 392 26.92 -12.12 29.95
CA ASP A 392 25.60 -12.71 29.99
C ASP A 392 25.69 -14.25 29.81
N PRO A 393 25.35 -15.07 30.80
CA PRO A 393 25.50 -16.51 30.73
C PRO A 393 24.40 -17.22 29.90
N THR A 394 23.41 -16.49 29.29
CA THR A 394 22.25 -17.08 28.61
C THR A 394 22.19 -16.76 27.12
#